data_707f7bee07009c6352d8f3f9be926b7c
#
_entry.id   707f7bee07009c6352d8f3f9be926b7c
#
_cell.length_a   1.000
_cell.length_b   1.000
_cell.length_c   1.000
_cell.angle_alpha   90.00
_cell.angle_beta   90.00
_cell.angle_gamma   90.00
#
_symmetry.space_group_name_H-M   'P 1'
#
loop_
_entity.id
_entity.type
_entity.pdbx_description
1 polymer ?
#
loop_
_entity_poly.entity_id
_entity_poly.type
_entity_poly.pdbx_seq_one_letter_code
_entity_poly.pdbx_strand_id
1 'polypeptide(L)'
;MSNKISRRAFLKVSGASAAALGAAAMLGGCQSDNSTVEVKVGDKISNWNNLAVQLNSVFTLASAPDAADHEYIAMLITAANRSNNQTFAIGAQDILDIEAQYPLDTQEQIAANTAPYFHALSASTTDFSFTCDGEAAEGGAYIALYDSASQTFSDAPSLPPQGAGYIELVCMVPTGWQQITVT
;
A
#
# COMPACT_ATOMS: atom_id res chain seq x y z
N MET A 1 10.38 -21.38 19.54
CA MET A 1 10.70 -20.09 18.91
C MET A 1 9.55 -19.81 17.97
N SER A 2 8.69 -18.87 18.31
CA SER A 2 7.52 -18.51 17.51
C SER A 2 8.04 -17.68 16.32
N ASN A 3 8.04 -18.26 15.13
CA ASN A 3 8.22 -17.49 13.89
C ASN A 3 7.00 -16.58 13.73
N LYS A 4 7.10 -15.37 14.25
CA LYS A 4 6.15 -14.31 13.91
C LYS A 4 6.31 -14.04 12.43
N ILE A 5 5.40 -14.59 11.64
CA ILE A 5 5.26 -14.19 10.24
C ILE A 5 4.74 -12.76 10.29
N SER A 6 5.63 -11.79 10.02
CA SER A 6 5.27 -10.39 10.00
C SER A 6 4.30 -10.12 8.82
N ARG A 7 3.65 -8.95 8.79
CA ARG A 7 2.76 -8.44 7.73
C ARG A 7 3.27 -8.62 6.30
N ARG A 8 4.59 -8.76 6.14
CA ARG A 8 5.21 -9.25 4.92
C ARG A 8 4.77 -10.62 4.50
N ALA A 9 4.20 -11.41 5.42
CA ALA A 9 3.55 -12.63 5.03
C ALA A 9 2.31 -12.38 4.20
N PHE A 10 1.56 -11.29 4.44
CA PHE A 10 0.48 -10.88 3.55
C PHE A 10 1.03 -10.67 2.14
N LEU A 11 2.15 -9.97 2.00
CA LEU A 11 2.84 -9.76 0.75
C LEU A 11 3.68 -10.95 0.28
N LYS A 12 4.31 -11.71 1.19
CA LYS A 12 5.19 -12.82 0.84
C LYS A 12 4.45 -14.13 0.60
N VAL A 13 3.33 -14.38 1.27
CA VAL A 13 2.50 -15.59 1.08
C VAL A 13 1.69 -15.49 -0.21
N SER A 14 1.36 -14.29 -0.64
CA SER A 14 0.85 -14.04 -1.98
C SER A 14 1.89 -14.30 -3.07
N GLY A 15 3.00 -14.87 -2.70
CA GLY A 15 4.19 -15.14 -3.40
C GLY A 15 4.10 -15.37 -4.89
N ALA A 16 5.02 -14.76 -5.56
CA ALA A 16 5.66 -15.22 -6.79
C ALA A 16 4.77 -15.37 -8.04
N SER A 17 3.72 -14.61 -8.13
CA SER A 17 3.15 -14.28 -9.43
C SER A 17 3.34 -12.80 -9.67
N ALA A 18 4.59 -12.35 -9.75
CA ALA A 18 4.91 -11.10 -10.41
C ALA A 18 4.58 -11.28 -11.91
N ALA A 19 3.32 -11.42 -12.23
CA ALA A 19 2.85 -11.07 -13.54
C ALA A 19 3.17 -9.58 -13.65
N ALA A 20 4.11 -9.24 -14.52
CA ALA A 20 4.28 -7.88 -14.96
C ALA A 20 2.96 -7.50 -15.64
N LEU A 21 2.00 -7.07 -14.85
CA LEU A 21 0.78 -6.50 -15.35
C LEU A 21 1.21 -5.22 -16.06
N GLY A 22 1.01 -5.18 -17.37
CA GLY A 22 1.25 -4.00 -18.18
C GLY A 22 0.24 -2.89 -17.90
N ALA A 23 -0.27 -2.85 -16.67
CA ALA A 23 -1.24 -1.89 -16.20
C ALA A 23 -0.51 -0.65 -15.68
N ALA A 24 -0.96 0.52 -16.08
CA ALA A 24 -0.45 1.79 -15.62
C ALA A 24 -1.06 2.12 -14.24
N ALA A 25 -0.21 2.30 -13.23
CA ALA A 25 -0.61 2.95 -12.00
C ALA A 25 -0.41 4.47 -12.15
N MET A 26 -1.40 5.27 -11.77
CA MET A 26 -1.30 6.71 -11.79
C MET A 26 -1.25 7.24 -10.36
N LEU A 27 -0.20 8.01 -10.06
CA LEU A 27 -0.08 8.74 -8.82
C LEU A 27 -0.44 10.20 -9.09
N GLY A 28 -1.56 10.65 -8.52
CA GLY A 28 -1.95 12.06 -8.54
C GLY A 28 -1.21 12.82 -7.47
N GLY A 29 -0.45 13.84 -7.82
CA GLY A 29 0.24 14.72 -6.86
C GLY A 29 -0.27 16.14 -6.95
N CYS A 30 -0.52 16.76 -5.81
CA CYS A 30 -0.78 18.19 -5.73
C CYS A 30 0.49 19.00 -6.01
N GLN A 31 0.86 19.12 -7.24
CA GLN A 31 1.43 20.39 -7.70
C GLN A 31 0.24 21.27 -8.13
N SER A 32 0.39 22.57 -8.08
CA SER A 32 -0.62 23.60 -8.37
C SER A 32 -1.41 23.46 -9.68
N ASP A 33 -1.15 22.44 -10.43
CA ASP A 33 -1.91 21.92 -11.56
C ASP A 33 -2.34 20.51 -11.17
N ASN A 34 -3.63 20.23 -11.13
CA ASN A 34 -4.24 18.91 -10.86
C ASN A 34 -3.84 17.85 -11.92
N SER A 35 -2.57 17.70 -12.20
CA SER A 35 -2.08 16.79 -13.23
C SER A 35 -1.85 15.40 -12.61
N THR A 36 -2.58 14.44 -13.10
CA THR A 36 -2.33 13.02 -12.83
C THR A 36 -1.14 12.58 -13.69
N VAL A 37 -0.17 11.91 -13.07
CA VAL A 37 1.02 11.41 -13.75
C VAL A 37 0.92 9.90 -13.90
N GLU A 38 1.05 9.40 -15.12
CA GLU A 38 1.17 7.96 -15.37
C GLU A 38 2.52 7.46 -14.85
N VAL A 39 2.51 6.39 -14.07
CA VAL A 39 3.71 5.82 -13.43
C VAL A 39 3.81 4.34 -13.75
N LYS A 40 5.00 3.92 -14.13
CA LYS A 40 5.37 2.50 -14.33
C LYS A 40 6.30 2.05 -13.23
N VAL A 41 6.37 0.74 -13.02
CA VAL A 41 7.34 0.15 -12.09
C VAL A 41 8.75 0.61 -12.43
N GLY A 42 9.44 1.18 -11.44
CA GLY A 42 10.76 1.78 -11.57
C GLY A 42 10.76 3.30 -11.72
N ASP A 43 9.64 3.90 -12.08
CA ASP A 43 9.54 5.36 -12.25
C ASP A 43 9.63 6.09 -10.91
N LYS A 44 10.18 7.30 -10.98
CA LYS A 44 10.38 8.18 -9.83
C LYS A 44 9.62 9.47 -10.02
N ILE A 45 8.93 9.87 -8.97
CA ILE A 45 8.30 11.20 -8.87
C ILE A 45 9.07 11.98 -7.81
N SER A 46 9.60 13.14 -8.20
CA SER A 46 10.42 13.96 -7.31
C SER A 46 9.63 14.71 -6.25
N ASN A 47 8.35 14.93 -6.48
CA ASN A 47 7.46 15.61 -5.55
C ASN A 47 6.02 15.12 -5.71
N TRP A 48 5.57 14.30 -4.77
CA TRP A 48 4.19 13.90 -4.57
C TRP A 48 3.82 14.21 -3.13
N ASN A 49 3.09 15.31 -2.90
CA ASN A 49 2.77 15.80 -1.55
C ASN A 49 4.00 15.93 -0.61
N ASN A 50 5.08 16.56 -1.09
CA ASN A 50 6.38 16.66 -0.41
C ASN A 50 7.14 15.34 -0.20
N LEU A 51 6.69 14.27 -0.82
CA LEU A 51 7.43 13.01 -0.89
C LEU A 51 8.19 12.90 -2.22
N ALA A 52 9.41 12.41 -2.17
CA ALA A 52 10.03 11.79 -3.33
C ALA A 52 9.70 10.31 -3.31
N VAL A 53 9.08 9.80 -4.37
CA VAL A 53 8.58 8.42 -4.40
C VAL A 53 9.11 7.64 -5.59
N GLN A 54 9.20 6.33 -5.45
CA GLN A 54 9.47 5.40 -6.53
C GLN A 54 8.52 4.22 -6.41
N LEU A 55 7.80 3.91 -7.50
CA LEU A 55 6.98 2.71 -7.58
C LEU A 55 7.89 1.50 -7.81
N ASN A 56 7.99 0.61 -6.82
CA ASN A 56 8.90 -0.55 -6.89
C ASN A 56 8.22 -1.78 -7.50
N SER A 57 6.96 -2.01 -7.19
CA SER A 57 6.20 -3.15 -7.68
C SER A 57 4.70 -2.92 -7.63
N VAL A 58 4.00 -3.62 -8.52
CA VAL A 58 2.54 -3.76 -8.53
C VAL A 58 2.25 -5.24 -8.70
N PHE A 59 1.41 -5.81 -7.87
CA PHE A 59 1.10 -7.24 -7.92
C PHE A 59 -0.28 -7.56 -7.36
N THR A 60 -0.86 -8.65 -7.83
CA THR A 60 -2.11 -9.20 -7.28
C THR A 60 -1.80 -10.02 -6.03
N LEU A 61 -2.56 -9.83 -4.96
CA LEU A 61 -2.48 -10.66 -3.77
C LEU A 61 -3.13 -12.02 -4.04
N ALA A 62 -2.60 -13.09 -3.41
CA ALA A 62 -3.15 -14.44 -3.58
C ALA A 62 -4.50 -14.63 -2.87
N SER A 63 -4.78 -13.81 -1.85
CA SER A 63 -6.05 -13.85 -1.13
C SER A 63 -7.15 -13.20 -1.96
N ALA A 64 -8.26 -13.89 -2.11
CA ALA A 64 -9.43 -13.33 -2.79
C ALA A 64 -10.19 -12.38 -1.86
N PRO A 65 -10.72 -11.26 -2.38
CA PRO A 65 -11.66 -10.43 -1.65
C PRO A 65 -13.00 -11.15 -1.45
N ASP A 66 -13.81 -10.63 -0.55
CA ASP A 66 -15.19 -11.09 -0.35
C ASP A 66 -16.15 -10.63 -1.44
N ALA A 67 -15.74 -9.65 -2.24
CA ALA A 67 -16.47 -9.24 -3.44
C ALA A 67 -16.16 -10.16 -4.62
N ALA A 68 -17.19 -10.76 -5.20
CA ALA A 68 -17.04 -11.60 -6.39
C ALA A 68 -16.51 -10.80 -7.59
N ASP A 69 -15.69 -11.43 -8.42
CA ASP A 69 -15.07 -10.84 -9.61
C ASP A 69 -14.12 -9.65 -9.33
N HIS A 70 -13.62 -9.57 -8.09
CA HIS A 70 -12.62 -8.60 -7.69
C HIS A 70 -11.30 -9.27 -7.31
N GLU A 71 -10.25 -8.48 -7.28
CA GLU A 71 -8.92 -8.87 -6.81
C GLU A 71 -8.30 -7.74 -5.99
N TYR A 72 -7.37 -8.10 -5.09
CA TYR A 72 -6.56 -7.11 -4.37
C TYR A 72 -5.30 -6.82 -5.16
N ILE A 73 -5.05 -5.55 -5.44
CA ILE A 73 -3.80 -5.07 -6.03
C ILE A 73 -3.00 -4.33 -4.98
N ALA A 74 -1.77 -4.78 -4.78
CA ALA A 74 -0.81 -4.11 -3.91
C ALA A 74 0.25 -3.36 -4.72
N MET A 75 0.55 -2.15 -4.29
CA MET A 75 1.58 -1.29 -4.86
C MET A 75 2.59 -0.95 -3.77
N LEU A 76 3.85 -1.29 -3.97
CA LEU A 76 4.93 -0.98 -3.06
C LEU A 76 5.70 0.24 -3.56
N ILE A 77 5.78 1.26 -2.74
CA ILE A 77 6.41 2.53 -3.04
C ILE A 77 7.51 2.80 -2.03
N THR A 78 8.73 3.10 -2.50
CA THR A 78 9.73 3.74 -1.65
C THR A 78 9.41 5.22 -1.56
N ALA A 79 9.37 5.77 -0.36
CA ALA A 79 9.07 7.18 -0.11
C ALA A 79 10.15 7.84 0.74
N ALA A 80 10.50 9.07 0.40
CA ALA A 80 11.38 9.92 1.21
C ALA A 80 10.66 11.25 1.48
N ASN A 81 10.48 11.57 2.75
CA ASN A 81 9.89 12.83 3.18
C ASN A 81 10.91 13.97 2.97
N ARG A 82 10.61 14.89 2.08
CA ARG A 82 11.49 16.01 1.73
C ARG A 82 11.31 17.23 2.62
N SER A 83 10.32 17.22 3.49
CA SER A 83 10.13 18.32 4.44
C SER A 83 11.26 18.36 5.46
N ASN A 84 11.71 19.57 5.82
CA ASN A 84 12.71 19.78 6.86
C ASN A 84 12.11 19.77 8.27
N ASN A 85 10.81 19.96 8.39
CA ASN A 85 10.15 20.23 9.68
C ASN A 85 8.75 19.59 9.82
N GLN A 86 8.25 18.96 8.79
CA GLN A 86 6.93 18.32 8.82
C GLN A 86 7.06 16.82 8.71
N THR A 87 6.40 16.13 9.62
CA THR A 87 6.18 14.68 9.55
C THR A 87 5.11 14.40 8.50
N PHE A 88 5.35 13.43 7.64
CA PHE A 88 4.33 12.89 6.76
C PHE A 88 3.64 11.72 7.47
N ALA A 89 2.34 11.83 7.68
CA ALA A 89 1.52 10.77 8.24
C ALA A 89 0.47 10.34 7.21
N ILE A 90 -0.01 9.13 7.32
CA ILE A 90 -1.18 8.62 6.60
C ILE A 90 -2.24 8.24 7.62
N GLY A 91 -3.51 8.32 7.24
CA GLY A 91 -4.63 8.18 8.15
C GLY A 91 -4.74 6.86 8.90
N ALA A 92 -4.04 5.81 8.48
CA ALA A 92 -4.02 4.51 9.15
C ALA A 92 -3.21 4.52 10.46
N GLN A 93 -3.52 5.44 11.38
CA GLN A 93 -2.83 5.52 12.67
C GLN A 93 -3.08 4.30 13.56
N ASP A 94 -4.23 3.65 13.36
CA ASP A 94 -4.66 2.50 14.16
C ASP A 94 -4.22 1.16 13.54
N ILE A 95 -3.21 1.18 12.67
CA ILE A 95 -2.74 -0.01 11.98
C ILE A 95 -2.37 -1.15 12.93
N LEU A 96 -1.78 -0.84 14.09
CA LEU A 96 -1.42 -1.84 15.09
C LEU A 96 -2.65 -2.47 15.75
N ASP A 97 -3.72 -1.69 15.93
CA ASP A 97 -4.98 -2.18 16.49
C ASP A 97 -5.72 -3.06 15.47
N ILE A 98 -5.69 -2.67 14.19
CA ILE A 98 -6.24 -3.47 13.09
C ILE A 98 -5.58 -4.84 13.05
N GLU A 99 -4.26 -4.89 13.20
CA GLU A 99 -3.52 -6.15 13.19
C GLU A 99 -3.78 -7.01 14.42
N ALA A 100 -3.88 -6.40 15.58
CA ALA A 100 -4.24 -7.11 16.78
C ALA A 100 -5.65 -7.72 16.68
N GLN A 101 -6.54 -7.02 15.98
CA GLN A 101 -7.92 -7.48 15.76
C GLN A 101 -8.02 -8.55 14.67
N TYR A 102 -7.25 -8.40 13.59
CA TYR A 102 -7.27 -9.29 12.42
C TYR A 102 -5.87 -9.82 12.13
N PRO A 103 -5.33 -10.73 12.98
CA PRO A 103 -3.98 -11.24 12.79
C PRO A 103 -3.85 -12.06 11.50
N LEU A 104 -2.68 -11.97 10.86
CA LEU A 104 -2.35 -12.62 9.59
C LEU A 104 -1.07 -13.51 9.74
N ASP A 105 -0.91 -14.17 10.88
CA ASP A 105 0.31 -14.93 11.22
C ASP A 105 0.31 -16.36 10.68
N THR A 106 -0.85 -16.92 10.40
CA THR A 106 -1.02 -18.29 9.91
C THR A 106 -1.86 -18.32 8.63
N GLN A 107 -1.77 -19.41 7.88
CA GLN A 107 -2.59 -19.60 6.68
C GLN A 107 -4.10 -19.55 6.97
N GLU A 108 -4.50 -20.10 8.11
CA GLU A 108 -5.90 -20.09 8.54
C GLU A 108 -6.36 -18.65 8.85
N GLN A 109 -5.53 -17.89 9.57
CA GLN A 109 -5.81 -16.48 9.86
C GLN A 109 -5.83 -15.65 8.59
N ILE A 110 -4.90 -15.85 7.66
CA ILE A 110 -4.88 -15.18 6.36
C ILE A 110 -6.19 -15.44 5.62
N ALA A 111 -6.62 -16.69 5.53
CA ALA A 111 -7.87 -17.05 4.85
C ALA A 111 -9.10 -16.40 5.50
N ALA A 112 -9.12 -16.31 6.83
CA ALA A 112 -10.25 -15.78 7.57
C ALA A 112 -10.25 -14.24 7.68
N ASN A 113 -9.07 -13.63 7.80
CA ASN A 113 -8.94 -12.24 8.23
C ASN A 113 -8.55 -11.27 7.12
N THR A 114 -8.16 -11.72 5.93
CA THR A 114 -7.70 -10.80 4.86
C THR A 114 -8.76 -9.76 4.50
N ALA A 115 -10.00 -10.16 4.25
CA ALA A 115 -11.05 -9.21 3.88
C ALA A 115 -11.40 -8.25 5.04
N PRO A 116 -11.68 -8.73 6.28
CA PRO A 116 -11.91 -7.82 7.40
C PRO A 116 -10.73 -6.88 7.70
N TYR A 117 -9.50 -7.36 7.58
CA TYR A 117 -8.30 -6.54 7.72
C TYR A 117 -8.26 -5.42 6.67
N PHE A 118 -8.50 -5.77 5.40
CA PHE A 118 -8.51 -4.81 4.30
C PHE A 118 -9.58 -3.73 4.49
N HIS A 119 -10.81 -4.11 4.84
CA HIS A 119 -11.88 -3.14 5.07
C HIS A 119 -11.58 -2.21 6.26
N ALA A 120 -11.01 -2.74 7.34
CA ALA A 120 -10.59 -1.93 8.47
C ALA A 120 -9.46 -0.96 8.08
N LEU A 121 -8.47 -1.42 7.32
CA LEU A 121 -7.40 -0.59 6.79
C LEU A 121 -7.93 0.50 5.87
N SER A 122 -8.81 0.16 4.94
CA SER A 122 -9.45 1.11 4.02
C SER A 122 -10.25 2.17 4.78
N ALA A 123 -11.05 1.77 5.76
CA ALA A 123 -11.84 2.68 6.58
C ALA A 123 -10.97 3.65 7.41
N SER A 124 -9.76 3.24 7.81
CA SER A 124 -8.82 4.07 8.57
C SER A 124 -7.90 4.92 7.70
N THR A 125 -7.86 4.67 6.38
CA THR A 125 -7.05 5.43 5.43
C THR A 125 -7.83 6.64 4.93
N THR A 126 -7.45 7.84 5.38
CA THR A 126 -8.18 9.08 5.05
C THR A 126 -7.41 10.00 4.10
N ASP A 127 -6.11 9.80 3.96
CA ASP A 127 -5.23 10.70 3.20
C ASP A 127 -4.99 10.26 1.75
N PHE A 128 -5.60 9.13 1.36
CA PHE A 128 -5.55 8.62 0.00
C PHE A 128 -6.96 8.35 -0.52
N SER A 129 -7.17 8.60 -1.79
CA SER A 129 -8.33 8.13 -2.52
C SER A 129 -7.92 7.27 -3.70
N PHE A 130 -8.74 6.27 -3.99
CA PHE A 130 -8.46 5.29 -5.03
C PHE A 130 -9.60 5.30 -6.05
N THR A 131 -9.23 5.24 -7.34
CA THR A 131 -10.19 4.96 -8.39
C THR A 131 -9.64 3.88 -9.32
N CYS A 132 -10.52 3.08 -9.87
CA CYS A 132 -10.21 2.06 -10.85
C CYS A 132 -11.03 2.33 -12.12
N ASP A 133 -10.36 2.50 -13.26
CA ASP A 133 -11.00 2.81 -14.55
C ASP A 133 -11.97 4.00 -14.48
N GLY A 134 -11.67 4.98 -13.59
CA GLY A 134 -12.44 6.19 -13.36
C GLY A 134 -13.53 6.07 -12.30
N GLU A 135 -13.84 4.89 -11.79
CA GLU A 135 -14.80 4.66 -10.73
C GLU A 135 -14.11 4.59 -9.36
N ALA A 136 -14.80 4.99 -8.29
CA ALA A 136 -14.27 4.91 -6.94
C ALA A 136 -13.97 3.46 -6.56
N ALA A 137 -12.79 3.22 -6.00
CA ALA A 137 -12.36 1.92 -5.51
C ALA A 137 -12.04 1.98 -4.02
N GLU A 138 -12.29 0.88 -3.32
CA GLU A 138 -11.88 0.74 -1.93
C GLU A 138 -10.39 0.49 -1.86
N GLY A 139 -9.68 1.21 -0.98
CA GLY A 139 -8.24 1.07 -0.85
C GLY A 139 -7.73 1.54 0.50
N GLY A 140 -6.60 0.99 0.89
CA GLY A 140 -5.93 1.29 2.14
C GLY A 140 -4.44 1.52 1.94
N ALA A 141 -3.82 2.21 2.89
CA ALA A 141 -2.42 2.53 2.88
C ALA A 141 -1.78 2.38 4.25
N TYR A 142 -0.51 1.98 4.30
CA TYR A 142 0.29 2.01 5.53
C TYR A 142 1.76 2.28 5.22
N ILE A 143 2.48 2.74 6.25
CA ILE A 143 3.92 3.02 6.17
C ILE A 143 4.69 1.90 6.86
N ALA A 144 5.78 1.46 6.25
CA ALA A 144 6.75 0.54 6.85
C ALA A 144 8.15 1.15 6.82
N LEU A 145 8.82 1.13 7.96
CA LEU A 145 10.21 1.53 8.09
C LEU A 145 11.11 0.30 8.06
N TYR A 146 12.23 0.41 7.36
CA TYR A 146 13.23 -0.66 7.29
C TYR A 146 14.35 -0.39 8.28
N ASP A 147 14.56 -1.31 9.21
CA ASP A 147 15.75 -1.34 10.04
C ASP A 147 16.83 -2.21 9.39
N SER A 148 17.91 -1.57 8.93
CA SER A 148 19.01 -2.25 8.27
C SER A 148 19.84 -3.12 9.23
N ALA A 149 19.83 -2.83 10.52
CA ALA A 149 20.59 -3.60 11.52
C ALA A 149 19.94 -4.95 11.82
N SER A 150 18.62 -4.96 11.98
CA SER A 150 17.85 -6.19 12.22
C SER A 150 17.37 -6.85 10.91
N GLN A 151 17.51 -6.18 9.77
CA GLN A 151 16.94 -6.56 8.47
C GLN A 151 15.43 -6.82 8.54
N THR A 152 14.76 -6.06 9.39
CA THR A 152 13.32 -6.17 9.59
C THR A 152 12.63 -4.88 9.16
N PHE A 153 11.35 -4.99 8.89
CA PHE A 153 10.48 -3.84 8.72
C PHE A 153 9.56 -3.76 9.93
N SER A 154 9.25 -2.59 10.33
CA SER A 154 8.22 -2.30 11.32
C SER A 154 7.26 -1.29 10.72
N ASP A 155 6.00 -1.44 11.05
CA ASP A 155 5.05 -0.44 10.63
C ASP A 155 5.19 0.80 11.47
N ALA A 156 4.90 1.91 10.83
CA ALA A 156 5.03 3.21 11.44
C ALA A 156 3.80 4.07 11.08
N PRO A 157 3.36 4.93 12.01
CA PRO A 157 2.27 5.85 11.73
C PRO A 157 2.70 6.98 10.78
N SER A 158 4.01 7.18 10.60
CA SER A 158 4.50 8.34 9.87
C SER A 158 5.96 8.20 9.40
N LEU A 159 6.33 9.01 8.40
CA LEU A 159 7.72 9.28 8.02
C LEU A 159 8.17 10.60 8.66
N PRO A 160 9.22 10.59 9.48
CA PRO A 160 9.74 11.82 10.08
C PRO A 160 10.29 12.78 9.02
N PRO A 161 10.55 14.05 9.36
CA PRO A 161 11.24 14.99 8.48
C PRO A 161 12.56 14.40 7.97
N GLN A 162 12.82 14.51 6.67
CA GLN A 162 13.99 13.92 5.99
C GLN A 162 14.10 12.40 6.13
N GLY A 163 13.09 11.73 6.68
CA GLY A 163 13.04 10.27 6.82
C GLY A 163 12.62 9.58 5.52
N ALA A 164 12.99 8.31 5.41
CA ALA A 164 12.60 7.46 4.30
C ALA A 164 12.01 6.14 4.80
N GLY A 165 11.16 5.55 3.98
CA GLY A 165 10.50 4.28 4.26
C GLY A 165 9.78 3.76 3.04
N TYR A 166 8.83 2.88 3.28
CA TYR A 166 7.96 2.31 2.25
C TYR A 166 6.52 2.69 2.56
N ILE A 167 5.77 2.98 1.50
CA ILE A 167 4.31 3.06 1.56
C ILE A 167 3.80 1.87 0.78
N GLU A 168 2.91 1.13 1.38
CA GLU A 168 2.15 0.10 0.71
C GLU A 168 0.73 0.57 0.54
N LEU A 169 0.26 0.53 -0.70
CA LEU A 169 -1.09 0.86 -1.09
C LEU A 169 -1.75 -0.46 -1.53
N VAL A 170 -2.93 -0.73 -1.02
CA VAL A 170 -3.72 -1.90 -1.42
C VAL A 170 -5.10 -1.41 -1.85
N CYS A 171 -5.57 -1.85 -3.01
CA CYS A 171 -6.93 -1.55 -3.46
C CYS A 171 -7.64 -2.82 -3.95
N MET A 172 -8.96 -2.84 -3.79
CA MET A 172 -9.83 -3.86 -4.32
C MET A 172 -10.43 -3.37 -5.64
N VAL A 173 -10.18 -4.12 -6.71
CA VAL A 173 -10.57 -3.72 -8.07
C VAL A 173 -11.24 -4.87 -8.81
N PRO A 174 -12.10 -4.60 -9.78
CA PRO A 174 -12.67 -5.64 -10.66
C PRO A 174 -11.57 -6.39 -11.42
N THR A 175 -11.73 -7.69 -11.62
CA THR A 175 -10.83 -8.47 -12.48
C THR A 175 -10.81 -7.92 -13.91
N GLY A 176 -9.61 -7.73 -14.45
CA GLY A 176 -9.44 -7.18 -15.80
C GLY A 176 -9.36 -5.66 -15.86
N TRP A 177 -9.19 -5.01 -14.72
CA TRP A 177 -8.93 -3.56 -14.62
C TRP A 177 -7.78 -3.12 -15.55
N GLN A 178 -7.81 -1.85 -15.95
CA GLN A 178 -6.80 -1.27 -16.84
C GLN A 178 -5.95 -0.20 -16.13
N GLN A 179 -6.57 0.56 -15.26
CA GLN A 179 -5.93 1.72 -14.64
C GLN A 179 -6.37 1.90 -13.18
N ILE A 180 -5.41 2.09 -12.30
CA ILE A 180 -5.64 2.51 -10.92
C ILE A 180 -5.08 3.92 -10.77
N THR A 181 -5.86 4.83 -10.19
CA THR A 181 -5.40 6.16 -9.82
C THR A 181 -5.43 6.29 -8.32
N VAL A 182 -4.34 6.83 -7.75
CA VAL A 182 -4.20 7.13 -6.32
C VAL A 182 -3.90 8.62 -6.18
N THR A 183 -4.68 9.31 -5.37
CA THR A 183 -4.52 10.74 -5.09
C THR A 183 -4.46 11.02 -3.61
#